data_6668ad47a9b878d46efe1c4e4e6f8ace
#
_entry.id   6668ad47a9b878d46efe1c4e4e6f8ace
#
_cell.length_a   1.000
_cell.length_b   1.000
_cell.length_c   1.000
_cell.angle_alpha   90.00
_cell.angle_beta   90.00
_cell.angle_gamma   90.00
#
_symmetry.space_group_name_H-M   'P 1'
#
loop_
_entity.id
_entity.type
_entity.pdbx_description
1 polymer ?
#
loop_
_entity_poly.entity_id
_entity_poly.type
_entity_poly.pdbx_seq_one_letter_code
_entity_poly.pdbx_strand_id
1 'polypeptide(L)'
;MALVLTTTSLGLVMPTIKELGIQKSPFGQSILIAASLADFLTLFAITFFILWRDYGLGWHFILPLPLFIGFGILLWAGRLWAWWNPERAERFIGSQDTEELGVRLSLALLFLFVALSELVRLEPVLGAFLGGCVLSFVFREKGQLESKISALGFGFLIPIFFINVGVEFDLTNVLRPGQLHFTLELLVLALLVKLVPSLIFTLQRISLKDAMKAGILLSARLSLIMAAAEIGLREGLISQTMKDSIVLLAVLTCFLGPTLFKLLQPPEADRPDGDT
;
A
#
# COMPACT_ATOMS: atom_id res chain seq x y z
N MET A 1 15.64 -1.22 8.37
CA MET A 1 15.25 0.20 8.42
C MET A 1 15.04 0.84 7.06
N ALA A 2 15.97 0.79 6.10
CA ALA A 2 15.78 1.43 4.79
C ALA A 2 14.44 1.04 4.12
N LEU A 3 14.10 -0.24 4.06
CA LEU A 3 12.83 -0.72 3.47
C LEU A 3 11.60 -0.16 4.16
N VAL A 4 11.62 0.01 5.48
CA VAL A 4 10.53 0.63 6.25
C VAL A 4 10.35 2.10 5.85
N LEU A 5 11.45 2.82 5.62
CA LEU A 5 11.43 4.23 5.21
C LEU A 5 11.05 4.46 3.74
N THR A 6 11.09 3.44 2.89
CA THR A 6 10.65 3.54 1.47
C THR A 6 9.15 3.34 1.28
N THR A 7 8.44 2.82 2.28
CA THR A 7 6.99 2.61 2.20
C THR A 7 6.23 3.91 1.87
N THR A 8 5.08 3.77 1.27
CA THR A 8 4.11 4.84 1.00
C THR A 8 2.74 4.28 1.42
N SER A 9 1.68 5.05 1.37
CA SER A 9 0.32 4.54 1.59
C SER A 9 -0.62 5.08 0.53
N LEU A 10 -0.92 4.24 -0.46
CA LEU A 10 -1.93 4.57 -1.48
C LEU A 10 -3.30 4.84 -0.83
N GLY A 11 -3.61 4.16 0.30
CA GLY A 11 -4.83 4.36 1.07
C GLY A 11 -5.00 5.77 1.65
N LEU A 12 -3.92 6.55 1.79
CA LEU A 12 -3.96 7.95 2.21
C LEU A 12 -3.83 8.91 1.01
N VAL A 13 -2.99 8.54 0.04
CA VAL A 13 -2.75 9.34 -1.17
C VAL A 13 -4.01 9.47 -2.02
N MET A 14 -4.69 8.36 -2.29
CA MET A 14 -5.88 8.34 -3.16
C MET A 14 -7.04 9.21 -2.64
N PRO A 15 -7.48 9.07 -1.35
CA PRO A 15 -8.53 9.92 -0.81
C PRO A 15 -8.15 11.40 -0.85
N THR A 16 -6.90 11.75 -0.53
CA THR A 16 -6.42 13.14 -0.54
C THR A 16 -6.49 13.75 -1.94
N ILE A 17 -6.02 13.02 -2.97
CA ILE A 17 -6.07 13.45 -4.37
C ILE A 17 -7.52 13.58 -4.87
N LYS A 18 -8.39 12.64 -4.44
CA LYS A 18 -9.81 12.64 -4.81
C LYS A 18 -10.55 13.83 -4.19
N GLU A 19 -10.29 14.14 -2.93
CA GLU A 19 -10.89 15.26 -2.19
C GLU A 19 -10.54 16.62 -2.82
N LEU A 20 -9.30 16.75 -3.34
CA LEU A 20 -8.83 17.95 -4.05
C LEU A 20 -9.27 18.03 -5.52
N GLY A 21 -9.95 17.01 -6.05
CA GLY A 21 -10.43 16.98 -7.44
C GLY A 21 -9.34 16.71 -8.50
N ILE A 22 -8.07 16.57 -8.09
CA ILE A 22 -6.93 16.45 -9.01
C ILE A 22 -6.64 15.03 -9.52
N GLN A 23 -7.50 14.06 -9.23
CA GLN A 23 -7.27 12.66 -9.60
C GLN A 23 -7.10 12.42 -11.12
N LYS A 24 -7.71 13.27 -11.97
CA LYS A 24 -7.62 13.16 -13.42
C LYS A 24 -6.51 14.05 -14.02
N SER A 25 -5.90 14.92 -13.23
CA SER A 25 -4.80 15.75 -13.70
C SER A 25 -3.53 14.93 -13.93
N PRO A 26 -2.63 15.33 -14.86
CA PRO A 26 -1.34 14.65 -15.06
C PRO A 26 -0.52 14.57 -13.76
N PHE A 27 -0.57 15.60 -12.94
CA PHE A 27 0.11 15.67 -11.65
C PHE A 27 -0.45 14.63 -10.66
N GLY A 28 -1.78 14.58 -10.49
CA GLY A 28 -2.44 13.59 -9.62
C GLY A 28 -2.18 12.16 -10.07
N GLN A 29 -2.25 11.90 -11.38
CA GLN A 29 -1.94 10.59 -11.96
C GLN A 29 -0.48 10.18 -11.71
N SER A 30 0.48 11.09 -11.86
CA SER A 30 1.89 10.82 -11.58
C SER A 30 2.12 10.43 -10.11
N ILE A 31 1.46 11.11 -9.17
CA ILE A 31 1.54 10.77 -7.74
C ILE A 31 0.94 9.38 -7.48
N LEU A 32 -0.24 9.08 -8.06
CA LEU A 32 -0.90 7.78 -7.88
C LEU A 32 -0.06 6.62 -8.43
N ILE A 33 0.54 6.80 -9.61
CA ILE A 33 1.44 5.80 -10.22
C ILE A 33 2.68 5.61 -9.32
N ALA A 34 3.28 6.70 -8.85
CA ALA A 34 4.45 6.64 -7.97
C ALA A 34 4.13 5.94 -6.64
N ALA A 35 2.98 6.24 -6.02
CA ALA A 35 2.53 5.58 -4.80
C ALA A 35 2.30 4.08 -5.00
N SER A 36 1.57 3.71 -6.06
CA SER A 36 1.30 2.29 -6.38
C SER A 36 2.58 1.50 -6.66
N LEU A 37 3.50 2.11 -7.43
CA LEU A 37 4.79 1.48 -7.74
C LEU A 37 5.66 1.34 -6.48
N ALA A 38 5.67 2.36 -5.61
CA ALA A 38 6.41 2.31 -4.35
C ALA A 38 5.88 1.20 -3.43
N ASP A 39 4.56 1.06 -3.29
CA ASP A 39 3.95 -0.01 -2.48
C ASP A 39 4.33 -1.40 -3.02
N PHE A 40 4.19 -1.61 -4.33
CA PHE A 40 4.55 -2.87 -4.98
C PHE A 40 6.04 -3.21 -4.80
N LEU A 41 6.93 -2.26 -5.14
CA LEU A 41 8.38 -2.49 -5.06
C LEU A 41 8.84 -2.71 -3.61
N THR A 42 8.26 -1.99 -2.65
CA THR A 42 8.62 -2.16 -1.24
C THR A 42 8.19 -3.52 -0.71
N LEU A 43 6.96 -3.96 -1.05
CA LEU A 43 6.48 -5.28 -0.66
C LEU A 43 7.34 -6.39 -1.25
N PHE A 44 7.72 -6.25 -2.52
CA PHE A 44 8.60 -7.19 -3.20
C PHE A 44 10.00 -7.21 -2.58
N ALA A 45 10.55 -6.03 -2.27
CA ALA A 45 11.86 -5.90 -1.66
C ALA A 45 11.92 -6.48 -0.23
N ILE A 46 10.86 -6.32 0.57
CA ILE A 46 10.75 -6.93 1.90
C ILE A 46 10.76 -8.46 1.77
N THR A 47 9.93 -9.00 0.88
CA THR A 47 9.85 -10.45 0.64
C THR A 47 11.19 -11.02 0.15
N PHE A 48 11.82 -10.35 -0.82
CA PHE A 48 13.13 -10.74 -1.32
C PHE A 48 14.22 -10.71 -0.25
N PHE A 49 14.21 -9.68 0.59
CA PHE A 49 15.19 -9.53 1.68
C PHE A 49 15.06 -10.66 2.70
N ILE A 50 13.83 -11.03 3.08
CA ILE A 50 13.57 -12.13 4.02
C ILE A 50 14.04 -13.46 3.43
N LEU A 51 13.68 -13.76 2.17
CA LEU A 51 14.15 -14.96 1.49
C LEU A 51 15.69 -15.05 1.43
N TRP A 52 16.34 -13.94 1.09
CA TRP A 52 17.79 -13.88 1.03
C TRP A 52 18.46 -14.14 2.40
N ARG A 53 17.88 -13.55 3.45
CA ARG A 53 18.38 -13.73 4.81
C ARG A 53 18.24 -15.16 5.30
N ASP A 54 17.04 -15.76 5.11
CA ASP A 54 16.72 -17.06 5.70
C ASP A 54 17.36 -18.23 4.93
N TYR A 55 17.51 -18.08 3.62
CA TYR A 55 17.97 -19.17 2.75
C TYR A 55 19.26 -18.87 1.99
N GLY A 56 19.79 -17.65 2.06
CA GLY A 56 20.92 -17.23 1.24
C GLY A 56 20.58 -17.19 -0.26
N LEU A 57 21.58 -16.91 -1.10
CA LEU A 57 21.45 -16.99 -2.55
C LEU A 57 21.57 -18.46 -2.99
N GLY A 58 20.45 -19.17 -2.99
CA GLY A 58 20.43 -20.59 -3.36
C GLY A 58 19.18 -20.96 -4.16
N TRP A 59 18.99 -22.27 -4.40
CA TRP A 59 17.85 -22.81 -5.15
C TRP A 59 16.49 -22.46 -4.52
N HIS A 60 16.44 -22.05 -3.25
CA HIS A 60 15.23 -21.59 -2.56
C HIS A 60 14.59 -20.35 -3.19
N PHE A 61 15.36 -19.55 -3.96
CA PHE A 61 14.79 -18.48 -4.79
C PHE A 61 13.89 -18.98 -5.92
N ILE A 62 13.95 -20.28 -6.22
CA ILE A 62 13.08 -20.91 -7.22
C ILE A 62 11.72 -21.28 -6.60
N LEU A 63 11.64 -21.45 -5.27
CA LEU A 63 10.42 -21.80 -4.54
C LEU A 63 9.22 -20.82 -4.79
N PRO A 64 9.41 -19.50 -4.86
CA PRO A 64 8.36 -18.57 -5.21
C PRO A 64 7.91 -18.60 -6.67
N LEU A 65 8.76 -19.11 -7.59
CA LEU A 65 8.43 -19.17 -9.02
C LEU A 65 7.13 -19.91 -9.34
N PRO A 66 6.80 -21.09 -8.76
CA PRO A 66 5.52 -21.75 -8.97
C PRO A 66 4.31 -20.86 -8.58
N LEU A 67 4.43 -20.04 -7.53
CA LEU A 67 3.37 -19.11 -7.15
C LEU A 67 3.17 -18.03 -8.22
N PHE A 68 4.27 -17.41 -8.71
CA PHE A 68 4.19 -16.40 -9.76
C PHE A 68 3.73 -16.97 -11.10
N ILE A 69 4.17 -18.19 -11.45
CA ILE A 69 3.70 -18.89 -12.64
C ILE A 69 2.20 -19.22 -12.49
N GLY A 70 1.79 -19.77 -11.35
CA GLY A 70 0.38 -20.06 -11.03
C GLY A 70 -0.47 -18.79 -11.06
N PHE A 71 0.05 -17.68 -10.53
CA PHE A 71 -0.57 -16.36 -10.61
C PHE A 71 -0.74 -15.92 -12.08
N GLY A 72 0.30 -16.02 -12.89
CA GLY A 72 0.23 -15.68 -14.32
C GLY A 72 -0.76 -16.53 -15.08
N ILE A 73 -0.78 -17.84 -14.82
CA ILE A 73 -1.75 -18.79 -15.42
C ILE A 73 -3.18 -18.42 -14.98
N LEU A 74 -3.39 -18.10 -13.70
CA LEU A 74 -4.70 -17.73 -13.17
C LEU A 74 -5.21 -16.41 -13.78
N LEU A 75 -4.32 -15.43 -13.95
CA LEU A 75 -4.63 -14.19 -14.65
C LEU A 75 -5.05 -14.45 -16.08
N TRP A 76 -4.26 -15.24 -16.81
CA TRP A 76 -4.52 -15.57 -18.20
C TRP A 76 -5.82 -16.39 -18.36
N ALA A 77 -6.00 -17.43 -17.56
CA ALA A 77 -7.19 -18.28 -17.58
C ALA A 77 -8.44 -17.52 -17.13
N GLY A 78 -8.35 -16.71 -16.09
CA GLY A 78 -9.45 -15.89 -15.59
C GLY A 78 -9.90 -14.86 -16.62
N ARG A 79 -8.94 -14.17 -17.28
CA ARG A 79 -9.24 -13.25 -18.38
C ARG A 79 -9.90 -13.95 -19.56
N LEU A 80 -9.39 -15.14 -19.95
CA LEU A 80 -9.93 -15.93 -21.04
C LEU A 80 -11.35 -16.39 -20.71
N TRP A 81 -11.57 -16.89 -19.48
CA TRP A 81 -12.88 -17.30 -19.00
C TRP A 81 -13.88 -16.13 -18.98
N ALA A 82 -13.50 -14.96 -18.48
CA ALA A 82 -14.36 -13.77 -18.45
C ALA A 82 -14.70 -13.28 -19.87
N TRP A 83 -13.76 -13.40 -20.81
CA TRP A 83 -14.01 -13.06 -22.22
C TRP A 83 -14.98 -14.03 -22.91
N TRP A 84 -14.90 -15.34 -22.59
CA TRP A 84 -15.77 -16.35 -23.17
C TRP A 84 -17.16 -16.42 -22.50
N ASN A 85 -17.29 -15.95 -21.26
CA ASN A 85 -18.52 -16.00 -20.47
C ASN A 85 -18.89 -14.65 -19.85
N PRO A 86 -19.14 -13.59 -20.65
CA PRO A 86 -19.39 -12.25 -20.13
C PRO A 86 -20.63 -12.21 -19.21
N GLU A 87 -21.71 -12.89 -19.55
CA GLU A 87 -22.95 -12.94 -18.75
C GLU A 87 -22.74 -13.58 -17.36
N ARG A 88 -21.87 -14.59 -17.27
CA ARG A 88 -21.55 -15.21 -15.98
C ARG A 88 -20.61 -14.32 -15.15
N ALA A 89 -19.66 -13.68 -15.79
CA ALA A 89 -18.78 -12.73 -15.13
C ALA A 89 -19.57 -11.55 -14.54
N GLU A 90 -20.56 -11.04 -15.28
CA GLU A 90 -21.47 -9.99 -14.79
C GLU A 90 -22.32 -10.42 -13.60
N ARG A 91 -22.79 -11.68 -13.53
CA ARG A 91 -23.56 -12.19 -12.38
C ARG A 91 -22.75 -12.19 -11.07
N PHE A 92 -21.43 -12.38 -11.13
CA PHE A 92 -20.55 -12.30 -9.94
C PHE A 92 -20.31 -10.86 -9.46
N ILE A 93 -20.56 -9.88 -10.32
CA ILE A 93 -20.27 -8.46 -10.03
C ILE A 93 -21.58 -7.68 -9.85
N GLY A 94 -22.69 -8.20 -10.39
CA GLY A 94 -23.95 -7.47 -10.53
C GLY A 94 -24.67 -7.20 -9.21
N SER A 95 -25.55 -6.17 -9.25
CA SER A 95 -26.37 -5.72 -8.13
C SER A 95 -27.45 -6.71 -7.67
N GLN A 96 -27.67 -7.77 -8.41
CA GLN A 96 -28.71 -8.79 -8.12
C GLN A 96 -28.19 -10.01 -7.35
N ASP A 97 -26.91 -9.98 -6.92
CA ASP A 97 -26.34 -11.08 -6.13
C ASP A 97 -26.79 -10.98 -4.66
N THR A 98 -27.94 -11.56 -4.36
CA THR A 98 -28.48 -11.63 -2.99
C THR A 98 -27.63 -12.45 -2.02
N GLU A 99 -26.75 -13.30 -2.52
CA GLU A 99 -25.89 -14.17 -1.71
C GLU A 99 -24.48 -13.62 -1.50
N GLU A 100 -24.16 -12.45 -2.08
CA GLU A 100 -22.84 -11.81 -2.02
C GLU A 100 -21.71 -12.75 -2.51
N LEU A 101 -21.97 -13.56 -3.54
CA LEU A 101 -21.03 -14.53 -4.10
C LEU A 101 -19.72 -13.86 -4.56
N GLY A 102 -19.80 -12.66 -5.13
CA GLY A 102 -18.64 -11.88 -5.53
C GLY A 102 -17.70 -11.58 -4.36
N VAL A 103 -18.25 -11.17 -3.21
CA VAL A 103 -17.47 -10.89 -2.00
C VAL A 103 -16.88 -12.19 -1.43
N ARG A 104 -17.68 -13.26 -1.34
CA ARG A 104 -17.22 -14.55 -0.82
C ARG A 104 -16.09 -15.13 -1.67
N LEU A 105 -16.21 -15.10 -3.01
CA LEU A 105 -15.17 -15.58 -3.91
C LEU A 105 -13.92 -14.72 -3.85
N SER A 106 -14.07 -13.40 -3.71
CA SER A 106 -12.93 -12.49 -3.54
C SER A 106 -12.16 -12.79 -2.25
N LEU A 107 -12.86 -13.01 -1.14
CA LEU A 107 -12.24 -13.41 0.12
C LEU A 107 -11.61 -14.81 0.02
N ALA A 108 -12.30 -15.77 -0.59
CA ALA A 108 -11.76 -17.11 -0.79
C ALA A 108 -10.46 -17.08 -1.62
N LEU A 109 -10.44 -16.29 -2.70
CA LEU A 109 -9.26 -16.09 -3.53
C LEU A 109 -8.12 -15.43 -2.74
N LEU A 110 -8.43 -14.38 -1.95
CA LEU A 110 -7.46 -13.71 -1.09
C LEU A 110 -6.83 -14.70 -0.12
N PHE A 111 -7.65 -15.44 0.64
CA PHE A 111 -7.14 -16.44 1.59
C PHE A 111 -6.39 -17.59 0.92
N LEU A 112 -6.80 -17.99 -0.28
CA LEU A 112 -6.06 -18.98 -1.08
C LEU A 112 -4.66 -18.49 -1.41
N PHE A 113 -4.51 -17.24 -1.87
CA PHE A 113 -3.20 -16.66 -2.18
C PHE A 113 -2.35 -16.44 -0.92
N VAL A 114 -2.96 -16.06 0.19
CA VAL A 114 -2.29 -15.97 1.49
C VAL A 114 -1.74 -17.33 1.90
N ALA A 115 -2.55 -18.38 1.85
CA ALA A 115 -2.13 -19.74 2.19
C ALA A 115 -1.05 -20.27 1.23
N LEU A 116 -1.19 -20.03 -0.08
CA LEU A 116 -0.19 -20.42 -1.07
C LEU A 116 1.14 -19.68 -0.87
N SER A 117 1.10 -18.38 -0.54
CA SER A 117 2.33 -17.63 -0.25
C SER A 117 3.06 -18.18 0.97
N GLU A 118 2.33 -18.54 2.03
CA GLU A 118 2.89 -19.14 3.23
C GLU A 118 3.52 -20.51 2.95
N LEU A 119 2.87 -21.35 2.11
CA LEU A 119 3.42 -22.65 1.68
C LEU A 119 4.76 -22.51 0.94
N VAL A 120 4.94 -21.46 0.14
CA VAL A 120 6.20 -21.20 -0.58
C VAL A 120 7.13 -20.26 0.18
N ARG A 121 6.89 -20.05 1.47
CA ARG A 121 7.70 -19.21 2.36
C ARG A 121 7.79 -17.74 1.94
N LEU A 122 6.76 -17.24 1.30
CA LEU A 122 6.58 -15.80 1.02
C LEU A 122 5.75 -15.13 2.11
N GLU A 123 5.91 -13.82 2.24
CA GLU A 123 5.08 -13.05 3.17
C GLU A 123 3.60 -13.09 2.78
N PRO A 124 2.69 -13.38 3.73
CA PRO A 124 1.25 -13.44 3.50
C PRO A 124 0.66 -12.16 2.86
N VAL A 125 1.25 -11.00 3.17
CA VAL A 125 0.84 -9.70 2.60
C VAL A 125 1.05 -9.67 1.09
N LEU A 126 2.14 -10.28 0.58
CA LEU A 126 2.36 -10.41 -0.86
C LEU A 126 1.30 -11.30 -1.51
N GLY A 127 0.96 -12.43 -0.86
CA GLY A 127 -0.13 -13.31 -1.32
C GLY A 127 -1.46 -12.57 -1.45
N ALA A 128 -1.86 -11.83 -0.40
CA ALA A 128 -3.06 -11.02 -0.41
C ALA A 128 -3.06 -9.98 -1.54
N PHE A 129 -1.92 -9.31 -1.77
CA PHE A 129 -1.74 -8.37 -2.87
C PHE A 129 -1.92 -9.04 -4.25
N LEU A 130 -1.30 -10.20 -4.47
CA LEU A 130 -1.46 -10.96 -5.71
C LEU A 130 -2.91 -11.38 -5.93
N GLY A 131 -3.61 -11.85 -4.89
CA GLY A 131 -5.04 -12.15 -4.94
C GLY A 131 -5.89 -10.95 -5.37
N GLY A 132 -5.60 -9.77 -4.82
CA GLY A 132 -6.22 -8.50 -5.21
C GLY A 132 -5.93 -8.12 -6.67
N CYS A 133 -4.71 -8.34 -7.15
CA CYS A 133 -4.35 -8.13 -8.55
C CYS A 133 -5.15 -9.05 -9.50
N VAL A 134 -5.37 -10.33 -9.13
CA VAL A 134 -6.22 -11.24 -9.93
C VAL A 134 -7.62 -10.68 -10.05
N LEU A 135 -8.25 -10.30 -8.94
CA LEU A 135 -9.60 -9.70 -8.95
C LEU A 135 -9.64 -8.45 -9.81
N SER A 136 -8.64 -7.59 -9.65
CA SER A 136 -8.54 -6.33 -10.41
C SER A 136 -8.40 -6.54 -11.91
N PHE A 137 -7.71 -7.59 -12.33
CA PHE A 137 -7.41 -7.85 -13.73
C PHE A 137 -8.52 -8.64 -14.44
N VAL A 138 -9.15 -9.59 -13.74
CA VAL A 138 -10.21 -10.46 -14.29
C VAL A 138 -11.52 -9.69 -14.45
N PHE A 139 -11.89 -8.88 -13.48
CA PHE A 139 -13.16 -8.14 -13.48
C PHE A 139 -12.99 -6.71 -13.97
N ARG A 140 -13.56 -6.41 -15.14
CA ARG A 140 -13.47 -5.08 -15.77
C ARG A 140 -14.41 -4.04 -15.14
N GLU A 141 -15.63 -4.44 -14.78
CA GLU A 141 -16.62 -3.57 -14.12
C GLU A 141 -16.65 -3.87 -12.62
N LYS A 142 -15.94 -3.03 -11.86
CA LYS A 142 -15.61 -3.28 -10.45
C LYS A 142 -16.53 -2.57 -9.46
N GLY A 143 -17.32 -1.60 -9.90
CA GLY A 143 -17.92 -0.57 -9.07
C GLY A 143 -18.62 -1.07 -7.80
N GLN A 144 -19.48 -2.09 -7.89
CA GLN A 144 -20.20 -2.60 -6.72
C GLN A 144 -19.35 -3.55 -5.87
N LEU A 145 -18.62 -4.48 -6.49
CA LEU A 145 -17.75 -5.42 -5.78
C LEU A 145 -16.63 -4.68 -5.05
N GLU A 146 -16.00 -3.70 -5.70
CA GLU A 146 -14.97 -2.86 -5.11
C GLU A 146 -15.51 -2.09 -3.91
N SER A 147 -16.72 -1.51 -4.01
CA SER A 147 -17.37 -0.80 -2.92
C SER A 147 -17.64 -1.72 -1.72
N LYS A 148 -18.15 -2.94 -1.96
CA LYS A 148 -18.45 -3.92 -0.90
C LYS A 148 -17.18 -4.41 -0.19
N ILE A 149 -16.12 -4.75 -0.96
CA ILE A 149 -14.84 -5.17 -0.39
C ILE A 149 -14.18 -4.00 0.35
N SER A 150 -14.26 -2.77 -0.19
CA SER A 150 -13.78 -1.57 0.49
C SER A 150 -14.54 -1.31 1.79
N ALA A 151 -15.85 -1.49 1.82
CA ALA A 151 -16.64 -1.35 3.03
C ALA A 151 -16.22 -2.36 4.12
N LEU A 152 -15.98 -3.61 3.75
CA LEU A 152 -15.45 -4.63 4.67
C LEU A 152 -14.03 -4.30 5.14
N GLY A 153 -13.16 -3.90 4.22
CA GLY A 153 -11.77 -3.54 4.52
C GLY A 153 -11.68 -2.32 5.43
N PHE A 154 -12.20 -1.18 4.97
CA PHE A 154 -12.10 0.10 5.70
C PHE A 154 -13.07 0.19 6.88
N GLY A 155 -14.23 -0.47 6.81
CA GLY A 155 -15.24 -0.44 7.87
C GLY A 155 -14.98 -1.42 9.02
N PHE A 156 -14.22 -2.49 8.80
CA PHE A 156 -14.05 -3.54 9.79
C PHE A 156 -12.59 -4.01 9.95
N LEU A 157 -11.96 -4.56 8.91
CA LEU A 157 -10.66 -5.23 9.04
C LEU A 157 -9.53 -4.24 9.37
N ILE A 158 -9.47 -3.11 8.69
CA ILE A 158 -8.43 -2.09 8.89
C ILE A 158 -8.54 -1.44 10.28
N PRO A 159 -9.74 -1.02 10.77
CA PRO A 159 -9.88 -0.55 12.15
C PRO A 159 -9.40 -1.56 13.19
N ILE A 160 -9.77 -2.84 13.06
CA ILE A 160 -9.31 -3.89 13.99
C ILE A 160 -7.79 -4.00 13.97
N PHE A 161 -7.17 -3.99 12.79
CA PHE A 161 -5.71 -4.02 12.67
C PHE A 161 -5.06 -2.84 13.43
N PHE A 162 -5.56 -1.61 13.25
CA PHE A 162 -5.01 -0.45 13.95
C PHE A 162 -5.27 -0.44 15.44
N ILE A 163 -6.42 -0.95 15.89
CA ILE A 163 -6.70 -1.15 17.32
C ILE A 163 -5.67 -2.13 17.91
N ASN A 164 -5.41 -3.25 17.24
CA ASN A 164 -4.41 -4.22 17.69
C ASN A 164 -3.01 -3.60 17.79
N VAL A 165 -2.59 -2.86 16.76
CA VAL A 165 -1.30 -2.13 16.80
C VAL A 165 -1.26 -1.12 17.94
N GLY A 166 -2.37 -0.41 18.21
CA GLY A 166 -2.47 0.54 19.31
C GLY A 166 -2.42 -0.09 20.69
N VAL A 167 -2.98 -1.29 20.86
CA VAL A 167 -2.91 -2.05 22.13
C VAL A 167 -1.48 -2.50 22.45
N GLU A 168 -0.72 -2.86 21.42
CA GLU A 168 0.69 -3.28 21.58
C GLU A 168 1.67 -2.11 21.68
N PHE A 169 1.20 -0.86 21.44
CA PHE A 169 2.04 0.32 21.40
C PHE A 169 2.35 0.86 22.80
N ASP A 170 3.63 0.94 23.15
CA ASP A 170 4.08 1.52 24.42
C ASP A 170 4.47 3.01 24.26
N LEU A 171 3.46 3.88 24.46
CA LEU A 171 3.63 5.33 24.40
C LEU A 171 4.63 5.84 25.44
N THR A 172 4.66 5.24 26.64
CA THR A 172 5.55 5.67 27.74
C THR A 172 7.02 5.46 27.37
N ASN A 173 7.30 4.39 26.65
CA ASN A 173 8.66 4.06 26.21
C ASN A 173 9.13 5.04 25.12
N VAL A 174 8.26 5.37 24.18
CA VAL A 174 8.60 6.29 23.08
C VAL A 174 8.80 7.74 23.53
N LEU A 175 8.10 8.17 24.57
CA LEU A 175 8.22 9.53 25.11
C LEU A 175 9.48 9.73 25.97
N ARG A 176 10.28 8.70 26.22
CA ARG A 176 11.59 8.88 26.86
C ARG A 176 12.48 9.79 25.99
N PRO A 177 13.23 10.74 26.58
CA PRO A 177 13.96 11.76 25.83
C PRO A 177 14.86 11.22 24.71
N GLY A 178 15.61 10.15 24.99
CA GLY A 178 16.48 9.50 23.97
C GLY A 178 15.70 8.85 22.83
N GLN A 179 14.55 8.24 23.12
CA GLN A 179 13.72 7.60 22.12
C GLN A 179 12.94 8.60 21.27
N LEU A 180 12.48 9.67 21.89
CA LEU A 180 11.82 10.76 21.17
C LEU A 180 12.77 11.42 20.18
N HIS A 181 14.04 11.68 20.59
CA HIS A 181 15.06 12.21 19.70
C HIS A 181 15.29 11.31 18.49
N PHE A 182 15.47 10.02 18.72
CA PHE A 182 15.59 9.03 17.66
C PHE A 182 14.38 9.00 16.70
N THR A 183 13.16 9.11 17.24
CA THR A 183 11.93 9.15 16.41
C THR A 183 11.87 10.44 15.58
N LEU A 184 12.33 11.58 16.11
CA LEU A 184 12.40 12.83 15.35
C LEU A 184 13.45 12.76 14.25
N GLU A 185 14.62 12.17 14.52
CA GLU A 185 15.62 11.90 13.47
C GLU A 185 15.05 11.00 12.36
N LEU A 186 14.32 9.96 12.74
CA LEU A 186 13.62 9.08 11.77
C LEU A 186 12.58 9.87 10.96
N LEU A 187 11.84 10.79 11.58
CA LEU A 187 10.87 11.63 10.88
C LEU A 187 11.53 12.50 9.82
N VAL A 188 12.63 13.18 10.18
CA VAL A 188 13.39 14.00 9.22
C VAL A 188 13.92 13.14 8.08
N LEU A 189 14.53 12.00 8.39
CA LEU A 189 15.03 11.07 7.39
C LEU A 189 13.90 10.55 6.50
N ALA A 190 12.77 10.22 7.08
CA ALA A 190 11.58 9.74 6.39
C ALA A 190 11.02 10.75 5.38
N LEU A 191 11.05 12.04 5.72
CA LEU A 191 10.68 13.11 4.80
C LEU A 191 11.72 13.27 3.69
N LEU A 192 13.00 13.30 4.01
CA LEU A 192 14.09 13.44 3.03
C LEU A 192 14.09 12.31 2.00
N VAL A 193 13.89 11.07 2.43
CA VAL A 193 13.80 9.87 1.55
C VAL A 193 12.65 9.98 0.53
N LYS A 194 11.65 10.82 0.76
CA LYS A 194 10.55 11.06 -0.19
C LYS A 194 10.69 12.37 -0.96
N LEU A 195 11.16 13.43 -0.29
CA LEU A 195 11.35 14.74 -0.93
C LEU A 195 12.46 14.70 -1.98
N VAL A 196 13.58 14.04 -1.71
CA VAL A 196 14.68 13.99 -2.68
C VAL A 196 14.31 13.24 -3.96
N PRO A 197 13.74 12.00 -3.91
CA PRO A 197 13.31 11.34 -5.14
C PRO A 197 12.14 12.01 -5.85
N SER A 198 11.28 12.77 -5.14
CA SER A 198 10.18 13.48 -5.78
C SER A 198 10.65 14.55 -6.77
N LEU A 199 11.91 15.00 -6.67
CA LEU A 199 12.52 15.88 -7.66
C LEU A 199 12.53 15.28 -9.08
N ILE A 200 12.44 13.95 -9.21
CA ILE A 200 12.32 13.28 -10.52
C ILE A 200 11.06 13.75 -11.27
N PHE A 201 10.01 14.18 -10.58
CA PHE A 201 8.82 14.72 -11.22
C PHE A 201 9.13 15.98 -12.07
N THR A 202 10.20 16.71 -11.76
CA THR A 202 10.62 17.86 -12.58
C THR A 202 11.03 17.46 -14.00
N LEU A 203 11.49 16.21 -14.20
CA LEU A 203 11.78 15.66 -15.54
C LEU A 203 10.51 15.52 -16.39
N GLN A 204 9.34 15.43 -15.78
CA GLN A 204 8.03 15.38 -16.42
C GLN A 204 7.42 16.79 -16.61
N ARG A 205 8.24 17.84 -16.53
CA ARG A 205 7.83 19.27 -16.62
C ARG A 205 6.90 19.71 -15.47
N ILE A 206 6.85 18.96 -14.37
CA ILE A 206 6.15 19.37 -13.15
C ILE A 206 7.02 20.39 -12.42
N SER A 207 6.41 21.47 -11.90
CA SER A 207 7.17 22.50 -11.20
C SER A 207 7.90 21.96 -9.97
N LEU A 208 9.03 22.55 -9.59
CA LEU A 208 9.77 22.15 -8.40
C LEU A 208 8.89 22.21 -7.13
N LYS A 209 8.02 23.23 -7.05
CA LYS A 209 7.08 23.38 -5.93
C LYS A 209 6.10 22.21 -5.86
N ASP A 210 5.54 21.79 -7.00
CA ASP A 210 4.60 20.68 -7.05
C ASP A 210 5.31 19.33 -6.83
N ALA A 211 6.54 19.16 -7.33
CA ALA A 211 7.36 18.00 -7.03
C ALA A 211 7.61 17.85 -5.50
N MET A 212 7.91 18.95 -4.80
CA MET A 212 8.05 18.92 -3.34
C MET A 212 6.72 18.61 -2.63
N LYS A 213 5.60 19.18 -3.08
CA LYS A 213 4.27 18.84 -2.55
C LYS A 213 3.98 17.34 -2.73
N ALA A 214 4.28 16.78 -3.92
CA ALA A 214 4.14 15.35 -4.17
C ALA A 214 4.98 14.52 -3.18
N GLY A 215 6.24 14.91 -2.92
CA GLY A 215 7.10 14.27 -1.93
C GLY A 215 6.52 14.30 -0.52
N ILE A 216 5.91 15.41 -0.11
CA ILE A 216 5.21 15.53 1.18
C ILE A 216 4.04 14.54 1.25
N LEU A 217 3.19 14.47 0.23
CA LEU A 217 2.07 13.54 0.20
C LEU A 217 2.53 12.07 0.18
N LEU A 218 3.56 11.75 -0.62
CA LEU A 218 4.16 10.42 -0.71
C LEU A 218 4.89 10.02 0.58
N SER A 219 5.17 10.94 1.49
CA SER A 219 5.72 10.63 2.82
C SER A 219 4.67 10.04 3.77
N ALA A 220 3.38 10.18 3.47
CA ALA A 220 2.30 9.57 4.25
C ALA A 220 2.40 8.03 4.22
N ARG A 221 2.50 7.42 5.39
CA ARG A 221 2.71 5.99 5.59
C ARG A 221 1.74 5.49 6.63
N LEU A 222 1.13 4.34 6.39
CA LEU A 222 0.21 3.77 7.38
C LEU A 222 0.26 2.24 7.38
N SER A 223 -0.31 1.57 6.39
CA SER A 223 -0.51 0.12 6.41
C SER A 223 0.79 -0.67 6.22
N LEU A 224 1.52 -0.39 5.13
CA LEU A 224 2.71 -1.18 4.79
C LEU A 224 3.88 -0.96 5.76
N ILE A 225 4.02 0.24 6.32
CA ILE A 225 5.05 0.51 7.33
C ILE A 225 4.79 -0.28 8.62
N MET A 226 3.51 -0.39 9.03
CA MET A 226 3.13 -1.20 10.20
C MET A 226 3.39 -2.68 9.97
N ALA A 227 2.99 -3.21 8.80
CA ALA A 227 3.28 -4.59 8.43
C ALA A 227 4.78 -4.86 8.38
N ALA A 228 5.58 -3.96 7.80
CA ALA A 228 7.04 -4.08 7.74
C ALA A 228 7.69 -4.02 9.13
N ALA A 229 7.17 -3.20 10.04
CA ALA A 229 7.64 -3.15 11.42
C ALA A 229 7.31 -4.43 12.19
N GLU A 230 6.08 -4.97 12.01
CA GLU A 230 5.65 -6.23 12.61
C GLU A 230 6.52 -7.41 12.13
N ILE A 231 6.71 -7.51 10.82
CA ILE A 231 7.59 -8.50 10.20
C ILE A 231 9.02 -8.35 10.75
N GLY A 232 9.54 -7.12 10.80
CA GLY A 232 10.88 -6.83 11.30
C GLY A 232 11.07 -7.25 12.77
N LEU A 233 10.04 -7.08 13.60
CA LEU A 233 10.06 -7.54 15.01
C LEU A 233 10.00 -9.05 15.09
N ARG A 234 9.07 -9.68 14.38
CA ARG A 234 8.91 -11.15 14.32
C ARG A 234 10.18 -11.84 13.87
N GLU A 235 10.86 -11.27 12.88
CA GLU A 235 12.12 -11.77 12.36
C GLU A 235 13.35 -11.38 13.19
N GLY A 236 13.16 -10.69 14.33
CA GLY A 236 14.26 -10.26 15.21
C GLY A 236 15.21 -9.23 14.58
N LEU A 237 14.76 -8.52 13.53
CA LEU A 237 15.54 -7.49 12.82
C LEU A 237 15.53 -6.15 13.54
N ILE A 238 14.46 -5.89 14.29
CA ILE A 238 14.28 -4.67 15.08
C ILE A 238 13.80 -5.02 16.48
N SER A 239 14.08 -4.14 17.45
CA SER A 239 13.58 -4.27 18.82
C SER A 239 12.15 -3.75 18.93
N GLN A 240 11.45 -4.10 20.01
CA GLN A 240 10.13 -3.54 20.33
C GLN A 240 10.18 -2.02 20.39
N THR A 241 11.19 -1.44 21.04
CA THR A 241 11.38 0.02 21.13
C THR A 241 11.50 0.68 19.74
N MET A 242 12.17 0.02 18.80
CA MET A 242 12.27 0.51 17.42
C MET A 242 10.93 0.36 16.68
N LYS A 243 10.16 -0.73 16.89
CA LYS A 243 8.81 -0.87 16.38
C LYS A 243 7.92 0.29 16.87
N ASP A 244 7.96 0.61 18.16
CA ASP A 244 7.17 1.68 18.76
C ASP A 244 7.51 3.05 18.12
N SER A 245 8.80 3.33 17.87
CA SER A 245 9.21 4.54 17.14
C SER A 245 8.72 4.59 15.70
N ILE A 246 8.69 3.44 15.02
CA ILE A 246 8.14 3.33 13.65
C ILE A 246 6.62 3.54 13.66
N VAL A 247 5.92 3.03 14.66
CA VAL A 247 4.48 3.25 14.84
C VAL A 247 4.19 4.72 15.04
N LEU A 248 4.93 5.41 15.92
CA LEU A 248 4.78 6.86 16.11
C LEU A 248 5.10 7.64 14.83
N LEU A 249 6.17 7.27 14.12
CA LEU A 249 6.51 7.85 12.81
C LEU A 249 5.36 7.71 11.81
N ALA A 250 4.74 6.54 11.73
CA ALA A 250 3.61 6.29 10.85
C ALA A 250 2.43 7.18 11.20
N VAL A 251 2.06 7.29 12.47
CA VAL A 251 0.99 8.17 12.94
C VAL A 251 1.28 9.63 12.57
N LEU A 252 2.49 10.11 12.85
CA LEU A 252 2.87 11.49 12.52
C LEU A 252 2.80 11.76 11.01
N THR A 253 3.38 10.89 10.19
CA THR A 253 3.39 11.07 8.72
C THR A 253 2.01 10.89 8.09
N CYS A 254 1.14 10.05 8.67
CA CYS A 254 -0.25 9.88 8.26
C CYS A 254 -1.05 11.18 8.35
N PHE A 255 -0.83 11.97 9.40
CA PHE A 255 -1.49 13.27 9.56
C PHE A 255 -0.76 14.40 8.82
N LEU A 256 0.56 14.46 8.94
CA LEU A 256 1.37 15.55 8.36
C LEU A 256 1.32 15.54 6.83
N GLY A 257 1.49 14.38 6.20
CA GLY A 257 1.55 14.28 4.74
C GLY A 257 0.31 14.84 4.04
N PRO A 258 -0.88 14.27 4.25
CA PRO A 258 -2.12 14.78 3.63
C PRO A 258 -2.47 16.21 4.04
N THR A 259 -2.29 16.57 5.32
CA THR A 259 -2.62 17.91 5.82
C THR A 259 -1.77 18.99 5.19
N LEU A 260 -0.43 18.82 5.19
CA LEU A 260 0.49 19.77 4.56
C LEU A 260 0.26 19.84 3.05
N PHE A 261 -0.01 18.70 2.41
CA PHE A 261 -0.32 18.69 0.97
C PHE A 261 -1.57 19.51 0.67
N LYS A 262 -2.66 19.33 1.42
CA LYS A 262 -3.91 20.10 1.26
C LYS A 262 -3.72 21.59 1.49
N LEU A 263 -2.93 21.96 2.49
CA LEU A 263 -2.61 23.38 2.78
C LEU A 263 -1.79 24.02 1.64
N LEU A 264 -0.91 23.26 1.00
CA LEU A 264 -0.05 23.74 -0.08
C LEU A 264 -0.69 23.63 -1.48
N GLN A 265 -1.75 22.84 -1.62
CA GLN A 265 -2.43 22.55 -2.88
C GLN A 265 -3.92 22.87 -2.73
N PRO A 266 -4.35 24.10 -3.05
CA PRO A 266 -5.75 24.46 -2.99
C PRO A 266 -6.59 23.58 -3.94
N PRO A 267 -7.87 23.38 -3.65
CA PRO A 267 -8.81 22.64 -4.51
C PRO A 267 -8.82 23.22 -5.93
N GLU A 268 -9.08 22.37 -6.94
CA GLU A 268 -9.09 22.78 -8.35
C GLU A 268 -10.13 23.89 -8.63
N ALA A 269 -11.23 23.91 -7.85
CA ALA A 269 -12.27 24.94 -7.95
C ALA A 269 -11.80 26.36 -7.57
N ASP A 270 -10.73 26.47 -6.76
CA ASP A 270 -10.19 27.77 -6.30
C ASP A 270 -8.95 28.22 -7.07
N ARG A 271 -8.59 27.53 -8.15
CA ARG A 271 -7.47 27.96 -9.01
C ARG A 271 -7.93 29.08 -9.94
N PRO A 272 -7.23 30.21 -9.96
CA PRO A 272 -7.48 31.22 -10.98
C PRO A 272 -7.17 30.61 -12.35
N ASP A 273 -8.15 30.75 -13.30
CA ASP A 273 -8.02 30.33 -14.69
C ASP A 273 -6.74 30.95 -15.30
N GLY A 274 -5.65 30.18 -15.38
CA GLY A 274 -4.42 30.73 -15.97
C GLY A 274 -3.17 29.86 -15.99
N ASP A 275 -3.14 28.71 -15.31
CA ASP A 275 -1.93 27.84 -15.28
C ASP A 275 -2.19 26.48 -15.99
N THR A 276 -2.56 26.50 -17.24
CA THR A 276 -2.58 25.31 -18.12
C THR A 276 -1.38 25.28 -19.08
#